data_e4f57cfc4a9d390011454b58733bfe31
#
_entry.id   e4f57cfc4a9d390011454b58733bfe31
#
_cell.length_a   1.000
_cell.length_b   1.000
_cell.length_c   1.000
_cell.angle_alpha   90.00
_cell.angle_beta   90.00
_cell.angle_gamma   90.00
#
_symmetry.space_group_name_H-M   'P 1'
#
loop_
_entity.id
_entity.type
_entity.pdbx_description
1 polymer ?
#
loop_
_entity_poly.entity_id
_entity_poly.type
_entity_poly.pdbx_seq_one_letter_code
_entity_poly.pdbx_strand_id
1 'polypeptide(L)'
;MAIYSHDLEYLSIKAYDAVNSCAGTTKGQLEAFEGFGLTDTKTTPRVRARNLELNGRLVCRDTDPVYALETRSNRTPRPMIDPHTFEMSSWRRAINALSDEHRSWIMYRYGNDLNFEHQVNICKYIWCEFNEYAAAYNLSSKVKGRLRALIWLSVQQYEADNYSQTKLAELAGVSRYNWNKTYHSHWVKMLYICSNLDENSLFLMRNKRQEQKSKNEL
;
A
#
# COMPACT_ATOMS: atom_id res chain seq x y z
N MET A 1 -22.26 4.50 -17.94
CA MET A 1 -21.74 5.16 -16.73
C MET A 1 -21.78 4.26 -15.49
N ALA A 2 -22.86 3.51 -15.17
CA ALA A 2 -22.92 2.67 -13.96
C ALA A 2 -21.86 1.56 -13.88
N ILE A 3 -21.53 0.90 -14.97
CA ILE A 3 -20.52 -0.19 -15.01
C ILE A 3 -19.12 0.35 -14.66
N TYR A 4 -18.81 1.56 -15.09
CA TYR A 4 -17.52 2.20 -14.85
C TYR A 4 -17.29 2.57 -13.37
N SER A 5 -18.35 2.98 -12.67
CA SER A 5 -18.28 3.31 -11.25
C SER A 5 -18.04 2.06 -10.38
N HIS A 6 -18.67 0.94 -10.70
CA HIS A 6 -18.45 -0.34 -10.00
C HIS A 6 -17.03 -0.88 -10.19
N ASP A 7 -16.44 -0.71 -11.38
CA ASP A 7 -15.05 -1.10 -11.62
C ASP A 7 -14.07 -0.28 -10.75
N LEU A 8 -14.28 1.03 -10.65
CA LEU A 8 -13.44 1.91 -9.81
C LEU A 8 -13.58 1.59 -8.32
N GLU A 9 -14.81 1.36 -7.85
CA GLU A 9 -15.07 0.97 -6.47
C GLU A 9 -14.37 -0.36 -6.14
N TYR A 10 -14.49 -1.35 -7.01
CA TYR A 10 -13.78 -2.61 -6.85
C TYR A 10 -12.26 -2.42 -6.79
N LEU A 11 -11.69 -1.60 -7.67
CA LEU A 11 -10.26 -1.33 -7.71
C LEU A 11 -9.78 -0.58 -6.46
N SER A 12 -10.59 0.34 -5.93
CA SER A 12 -10.28 1.06 -4.68
C SER A 12 -10.22 0.12 -3.48
N ILE A 13 -11.16 -0.82 -3.37
CA ILE A 13 -11.15 -1.86 -2.33
C ILE A 13 -9.89 -2.73 -2.46
N LYS A 14 -9.55 -3.17 -3.68
CA LYS A 14 -8.34 -3.98 -3.91
C LYS A 14 -7.05 -3.22 -3.63
N ALA A 15 -7.00 -1.92 -3.92
CA ALA A 15 -5.87 -1.07 -3.55
C ALA A 15 -5.73 -0.96 -2.02
N TYR A 16 -6.83 -0.69 -1.33
CA TYR A 16 -6.88 -0.63 0.14
C TYR A 16 -6.43 -1.96 0.77
N ASP A 17 -7.00 -3.08 0.34
CA ASP A 17 -6.65 -4.41 0.85
C ASP A 17 -5.18 -4.74 0.58
N ALA A 18 -4.68 -4.43 -0.63
CA ALA A 18 -3.31 -4.72 -1.01
C ALA A 18 -2.30 -3.96 -0.15
N VAL A 19 -2.56 -2.72 0.19
CA VAL A 19 -1.65 -1.90 1.02
C VAL A 19 -1.76 -2.28 2.49
N ASN A 20 -2.98 -2.43 3.03
CA ASN A 20 -3.20 -2.62 4.46
C ASN A 20 -3.06 -4.07 4.94
N SER A 21 -3.25 -5.07 4.07
CA SER A 21 -3.04 -6.48 4.44
C SER A 21 -1.58 -6.80 4.81
N CYS A 22 -0.65 -5.86 4.59
CA CYS A 22 0.74 -5.93 5.01
C CYS A 22 1.06 -5.20 6.31
N ALA A 23 0.09 -4.58 6.94
CA ALA A 23 0.31 -3.82 8.18
C ALA A 23 0.75 -4.69 9.37
N GLY A 24 0.62 -6.01 9.28
CA GLY A 24 1.38 -6.93 10.14
C GLY A 24 2.80 -7.04 9.60
N THR A 25 3.80 -6.82 10.44
CA THR A 25 5.20 -7.10 10.14
C THR A 25 5.34 -8.44 9.40
N THR A 26 5.25 -8.42 8.08
CA THR A 26 5.63 -9.58 7.28
C THR A 26 7.14 -9.67 7.34
N LYS A 27 7.61 -10.29 8.41
CA LYS A 27 8.92 -10.90 8.41
C LYS A 27 9.00 -11.69 7.11
N GLY A 28 10.07 -11.52 6.36
CA GLY A 28 10.25 -12.26 5.11
C GLY A 28 9.95 -13.74 5.35
N GLN A 29 9.55 -14.50 4.36
CA GLN A 29 9.20 -15.91 4.53
C GLN A 29 10.26 -16.69 5.30
N LEU A 30 11.53 -16.37 5.10
CA LEU A 30 12.66 -16.92 5.86
C LEU A 30 12.62 -16.50 7.33
N GLU A 31 12.36 -15.25 7.61
CA GLU A 31 12.32 -14.71 8.98
C GLU A 31 11.09 -15.19 9.76
N ALA A 32 9.96 -15.37 9.07
CA ALA A 32 8.79 -16.02 9.65
C ALA A 32 9.05 -17.52 9.92
N PHE A 33 9.82 -18.19 9.05
CA PHE A 33 10.21 -19.58 9.21
C PHE A 33 11.22 -19.75 10.36
N GLU A 34 12.20 -18.88 10.45
CA GLU A 34 13.18 -18.83 11.56
C GLU A 34 12.50 -18.51 12.89
N GLY A 35 11.58 -17.54 12.92
CA GLY A 35 10.81 -17.20 14.11
C GLY A 35 9.91 -18.35 14.58
N PHE A 36 9.35 -19.12 13.67
CA PHE A 36 8.52 -20.28 13.99
C PHE A 36 9.38 -21.48 14.45
N GLY A 37 10.55 -21.67 13.82
CA GLY A 37 11.51 -22.71 14.21
C GLY A 37 12.13 -22.45 15.59
N LEU A 38 12.39 -21.18 15.92
CA LEU A 38 13.01 -20.80 17.20
C LEU A 38 12.03 -20.79 18.38
N THR A 39 10.73 -20.58 18.16
CA THR A 39 9.74 -20.57 19.25
C THR A 39 9.33 -21.97 19.68
N ASP A 40 9.43 -22.97 18.85
CA ASP A 40 8.99 -24.33 19.14
C ASP A 40 10.16 -25.31 19.44
N THR A 41 11.39 -24.87 19.22
CA THR A 41 12.56 -25.56 19.74
C THR A 41 12.82 -25.15 21.21
N LYS A 42 11.85 -25.30 22.08
CA LYS A 42 12.19 -25.69 23.42
C LYS A 42 12.93 -27.02 23.25
N THR A 43 14.24 -26.95 23.24
CA THR A 43 15.07 -28.11 23.49
C THR A 43 14.57 -28.66 24.80
N THR A 44 13.60 -29.56 24.73
CA THR A 44 13.35 -30.46 25.85
C THR A 44 14.70 -31.04 26.17
N PRO A 45 15.26 -30.77 27.34
CA PRO A 45 16.51 -31.41 27.71
C PRO A 45 16.27 -32.88 27.43
N ARG A 46 17.12 -33.49 26.64
CA ARG A 46 17.05 -34.93 26.39
C ARG A 46 17.00 -35.57 27.75
N VAL A 47 15.79 -35.87 28.23
CA VAL A 47 15.63 -36.66 29.42
C VAL A 47 16.22 -37.98 29.02
N ARG A 48 17.41 -38.28 29.52
CA ARG A 48 18.04 -39.58 29.35
C ARG A 48 17.05 -40.58 29.94
N ALA A 49 16.21 -41.11 29.08
CA ALA A 49 15.20 -42.05 29.50
C ALA A 49 15.89 -43.35 29.79
N ARG A 50 15.78 -43.76 31.00
CA ARG A 50 16.09 -45.05 31.59
C ARG A 50 17.54 -45.24 32.01
N ASN A 51 17.74 -44.98 33.28
CA ASN A 51 18.76 -45.66 34.04
C ASN A 51 18.36 -47.14 34.14
N LEU A 52 19.09 -47.99 33.44
CA LEU A 52 18.95 -49.44 33.59
C LEU A 52 19.86 -49.89 34.75
N GLU A 53 19.27 -50.51 35.75
CA GLU A 53 20.04 -51.09 36.82
C GLU A 53 20.60 -52.44 36.36
N LEU A 54 21.91 -52.52 36.12
CA LEU A 54 22.62 -53.73 35.78
C LEU A 54 23.60 -54.02 36.92
N ASN A 55 23.40 -55.12 37.63
CA ASN A 55 24.24 -55.55 38.75
C ASN A 55 24.47 -54.50 39.83
N GLY A 56 23.40 -53.79 40.26
CA GLY A 56 23.45 -52.75 41.28
C GLY A 56 24.13 -51.44 40.83
N ARG A 57 24.44 -51.26 39.53
CA ARG A 57 24.94 -50.01 38.97
C ARG A 57 23.95 -49.41 37.96
N LEU A 58 23.64 -48.16 38.13
CA LEU A 58 22.87 -47.39 37.16
C LEU A 58 23.74 -47.12 35.92
N VAL A 59 23.43 -47.80 34.82
CA VAL A 59 24.10 -47.61 33.53
C VAL A 59 23.20 -46.76 32.65
N CYS A 60 23.66 -45.57 32.32
CA CYS A 60 23.02 -44.73 31.34
C CYS A 60 23.46 -45.19 29.94
N ARG A 61 22.57 -45.83 29.20
CA ARG A 61 22.80 -46.10 27.79
C ARG A 61 22.35 -44.94 26.93
N ASP A 62 23.27 -44.42 26.13
CA ASP A 62 22.88 -43.52 25.02
C ASP A 62 22.12 -44.41 24.02
N THR A 63 20.83 -44.11 23.84
CA THR A 63 20.06 -44.76 22.80
C THR A 63 20.49 -44.14 21.48
N ASP A 64 20.88 -44.94 20.51
CA ASP A 64 21.13 -44.52 19.16
C ASP A 64 19.85 -43.81 18.64
N PRO A 65 19.99 -42.64 18.02
CA PRO A 65 18.84 -41.95 17.46
C PRO A 65 18.19 -42.87 16.42
N VAL A 66 16.95 -43.27 16.69
CA VAL A 66 16.15 -43.96 15.68
C VAL A 66 15.81 -42.98 14.57
N TYR A 67 16.52 -43.10 13.47
CA TYR A 67 16.17 -42.43 12.24
C TYR A 67 14.94 -43.13 11.61
N ALA A 68 13.79 -42.96 12.21
CA ALA A 68 12.54 -43.26 11.51
C ALA A 68 12.35 -42.17 10.49
N LEU A 69 12.27 -42.52 9.21
CA LEU A 69 11.65 -41.70 8.21
C LEU A 69 10.20 -41.54 8.66
N GLU A 70 9.92 -40.43 9.34
CA GLU A 70 8.57 -40.09 9.66
C GLU A 70 7.78 -40.10 8.35
N THR A 71 6.93 -41.07 8.18
CA THR A 71 5.83 -40.98 7.20
C THR A 71 4.97 -39.83 7.64
N ARG A 72 5.31 -38.65 7.14
CA ARG A 72 4.50 -37.45 7.36
C ARG A 72 3.09 -37.79 6.94
N SER A 73 2.16 -37.69 7.90
CA SER A 73 0.75 -37.82 7.57
C SER A 73 0.48 -36.93 6.37
N ASN A 74 -0.29 -37.42 5.38
CA ASN A 74 -0.69 -36.71 4.16
C ASN A 74 -1.57 -35.45 4.45
N ARG A 75 -1.24 -34.70 5.47
CA ARG A 75 -1.81 -33.37 5.69
C ARG A 75 -1.19 -32.45 4.67
N THR A 76 -2.02 -31.98 3.75
CA THR A 76 -1.67 -30.86 2.88
C THR A 76 -1.02 -29.78 3.74
N PRO A 77 0.26 -29.42 3.49
CA PRO A 77 0.91 -28.40 4.29
C PRO A 77 0.05 -27.14 4.22
N ARG A 78 -0.45 -26.68 5.36
CA ARG A 78 -1.15 -25.41 5.41
C ARG A 78 -0.15 -24.33 5.04
N PRO A 79 -0.44 -23.51 4.02
CA PRO A 79 0.42 -22.38 3.73
C PRO A 79 0.48 -21.50 4.99
N MET A 80 1.69 -21.12 5.41
CA MET A 80 1.91 -20.24 6.57
C MET A 80 1.39 -18.82 6.36
N ILE A 81 1.04 -18.49 5.11
CA ILE A 81 0.54 -17.19 4.72
C ILE A 81 -0.97 -17.30 4.60
N ASP A 82 -1.67 -16.34 5.20
CA ASP A 82 -3.11 -16.21 5.02
C ASP A 82 -3.46 -16.17 3.53
N PRO A 83 -4.47 -16.94 3.06
CA PRO A 83 -4.87 -16.98 1.65
C PRO A 83 -5.18 -15.59 1.08
N HIS A 84 -5.77 -14.71 1.87
CA HIS A 84 -6.05 -13.34 1.47
C HIS A 84 -4.76 -12.54 1.24
N THR A 85 -3.81 -12.63 2.17
CA THR A 85 -2.51 -11.99 2.05
C THR A 85 -1.73 -12.48 0.82
N PHE A 86 -1.83 -13.78 0.51
CA PHE A 86 -1.25 -14.35 -0.70
C PHE A 86 -1.93 -13.80 -1.96
N GLU A 87 -3.25 -13.75 -2.01
CA GLU A 87 -4.00 -13.17 -3.13
C GLU A 87 -3.60 -11.70 -3.38
N MET A 88 -3.46 -10.91 -2.30
CA MET A 88 -3.08 -9.50 -2.39
C MET A 88 -1.62 -9.29 -2.84
N SER A 89 -0.77 -10.30 -2.78
CA SER A 89 0.64 -10.19 -3.20
C SER A 89 0.79 -9.76 -4.67
N SER A 90 -0.12 -10.20 -5.54
CA SER A 90 -0.12 -9.82 -6.95
C SER A 90 -0.49 -8.35 -7.17
N TRP A 91 -1.40 -7.81 -6.37
CA TRP A 91 -1.77 -6.41 -6.40
C TRP A 91 -0.66 -5.52 -5.87
N ARG A 92 0.03 -5.93 -4.78
CA ARG A 92 1.20 -5.20 -4.25
C ARG A 92 2.33 -5.10 -5.26
N ARG A 93 2.63 -6.20 -5.95
CA ARG A 93 3.63 -6.18 -7.03
C ARG A 93 3.24 -5.21 -8.14
N ALA A 94 1.95 -5.15 -8.48
CA ALA A 94 1.44 -4.20 -9.45
C ALA A 94 1.59 -2.75 -8.97
N ILE A 95 1.27 -2.44 -7.71
CA ILE A 95 1.46 -1.12 -7.09
C ILE A 95 2.93 -0.72 -7.10
N ASN A 96 3.82 -1.64 -6.73
CA ASN A 96 5.27 -1.37 -6.72
C ASN A 96 5.89 -1.19 -8.12
N ALA A 97 5.20 -1.64 -9.17
CA ALA A 97 5.61 -1.46 -10.57
C ALA A 97 5.04 -0.19 -11.23
N LEU A 98 4.29 0.63 -10.48
CA LEU A 98 3.82 1.93 -10.94
C LEU A 98 4.94 2.97 -10.92
N SER A 99 4.74 4.07 -11.68
CA SER A 99 5.58 5.26 -11.53
C SER A 99 5.41 5.89 -10.15
N ASP A 100 6.40 6.67 -9.73
CA ASP A 100 6.48 7.20 -8.37
C ASP A 100 5.26 8.05 -7.98
N GLU A 101 4.68 8.80 -8.92
CA GLU A 101 3.51 9.65 -8.70
C GLU A 101 2.26 8.80 -8.38
N HIS A 102 1.98 7.81 -9.22
CA HIS A 102 0.82 6.94 -9.08
C HIS A 102 0.94 6.02 -7.86
N ARG A 103 2.16 5.50 -7.62
CA ARG A 103 2.46 4.71 -6.42
C ARG A 103 2.28 5.55 -5.16
N SER A 104 2.84 6.78 -5.14
CA SER A 104 2.72 7.70 -4.01
C SER A 104 1.27 8.06 -3.72
N TRP A 105 0.45 8.24 -4.77
CA TRP A 105 -0.98 8.48 -4.61
C TRP A 105 -1.70 7.32 -3.93
N ILE A 106 -1.45 6.07 -4.40
CA ILE A 106 -2.09 4.88 -3.81
C ILE A 106 -1.64 4.69 -2.36
N MET A 107 -0.34 4.85 -2.05
CA MET A 107 0.17 4.70 -0.69
C MET A 107 -0.40 5.76 0.26
N TYR A 108 -0.52 7.01 -0.19
CA TYR A 108 -1.09 8.08 0.59
C TYR A 108 -2.59 7.87 0.83
N ARG A 109 -3.37 7.66 -0.25
CA ARG A 109 -4.84 7.65 -0.17
C ARG A 109 -5.40 6.37 0.46
N TYR A 110 -4.87 5.23 0.07
CA TYR A 110 -5.39 3.92 0.49
C TYR A 110 -4.58 3.27 1.60
N GLY A 111 -3.32 3.64 1.75
CA GLY A 111 -2.43 3.12 2.79
C GLY A 111 -2.30 4.00 4.03
N ASN A 112 -2.88 5.20 4.02
CA ASN A 112 -2.67 6.21 5.07
C ASN A 112 -1.18 6.48 5.35
N ASP A 113 -0.34 6.31 4.34
CA ASP A 113 1.10 6.57 4.48
C ASP A 113 1.38 8.06 4.30
N LEU A 114 1.60 8.73 5.43
CA LEU A 114 1.87 10.17 5.50
C LEU A 114 3.35 10.51 5.23
N ASN A 115 4.11 9.62 4.60
CA ASN A 115 5.50 9.88 4.26
C ASN A 115 5.62 11.13 3.40
N PHE A 116 6.54 12.02 3.80
CA PHE A 116 6.78 13.30 3.12
C PHE A 116 7.17 13.11 1.64
N GLU A 117 7.86 12.05 1.30
CA GLU A 117 8.24 11.74 -0.07
C GLU A 117 7.01 11.56 -0.97
N HIS A 118 6.00 10.83 -0.49
CA HIS A 118 4.74 10.66 -1.22
C HIS A 118 4.02 11.99 -1.42
N GLN A 119 3.98 12.83 -0.40
CA GLN A 119 3.36 14.16 -0.49
C GLN A 119 4.06 15.04 -1.53
N VAL A 120 5.39 15.02 -1.56
CA VAL A 120 6.19 15.77 -2.54
C VAL A 120 5.92 15.29 -3.97
N ASN A 121 5.88 13.97 -4.20
CA ASN A 121 5.64 13.40 -5.53
C ASN A 121 4.25 13.76 -6.04
N ILE A 122 3.23 13.65 -5.19
CA ILE A 122 1.85 14.04 -5.50
C ILE A 122 1.78 15.54 -5.85
N CYS A 123 2.35 16.39 -5.01
CA CYS A 123 2.35 17.83 -5.26
C CYS A 123 3.08 18.22 -6.54
N LYS A 124 4.20 17.56 -6.87
CA LYS A 124 4.91 17.77 -8.14
C LYS A 124 4.04 17.41 -9.33
N TYR A 125 3.39 16.26 -9.31
CA TYR A 125 2.52 15.82 -10.39
C TYR A 125 1.37 16.82 -10.61
N ILE A 126 0.62 17.14 -9.55
CA ILE A 126 -0.51 18.08 -9.65
C ILE A 126 -0.04 19.45 -10.15
N TRP A 127 1.13 19.91 -9.71
CA TRP A 127 1.68 21.17 -10.18
C TRP A 127 2.07 21.13 -11.66
N CYS A 128 2.67 20.05 -12.15
CA CYS A 128 3.02 19.90 -13.55
C CYS A 128 1.78 19.96 -14.43
N GLU A 129 0.78 19.14 -14.16
CA GLU A 129 -0.50 19.10 -14.87
C GLU A 129 -1.23 20.47 -14.82
N PHE A 130 -1.27 21.06 -13.62
CA PHE A 130 -1.89 22.37 -13.47
C PHE A 130 -1.14 23.48 -14.21
N ASN A 131 0.18 23.41 -14.27
CA ASN A 131 0.99 24.43 -14.96
C ASN A 131 0.82 24.37 -16.49
N GLU A 132 0.61 23.21 -17.07
CA GLU A 132 0.23 23.05 -18.48
C GLU A 132 -1.11 23.70 -18.77
N TYR A 133 -2.11 23.42 -17.94
CA TYR A 133 -3.40 24.09 -18.01
C TYR A 133 -3.25 25.63 -17.85
N ALA A 134 -2.48 26.07 -16.85
CA ALA A 134 -2.28 27.49 -16.56
C ALA A 134 -1.53 28.23 -17.67
N ALA A 135 -0.70 27.53 -18.45
CA ALA A 135 -0.05 28.09 -19.62
C ALA A 135 -1.06 28.31 -20.76
N ALA A 136 -1.94 27.33 -21.00
CA ALA A 136 -2.98 27.43 -22.03
C ALA A 136 -3.97 28.61 -21.77
N TYR A 137 -4.23 28.93 -20.50
CA TYR A 137 -5.12 30.03 -20.10
C TYR A 137 -4.40 31.36 -19.82
N ASN A 138 -3.09 31.46 -20.05
CA ASN A 138 -2.27 32.66 -19.82
C ASN A 138 -2.45 33.27 -18.42
N LEU A 139 -2.49 32.42 -17.39
CA LEU A 139 -2.69 32.87 -16.01
C LEU A 139 -1.54 33.75 -15.52
N SER A 140 -1.89 34.85 -14.85
CA SER A 140 -0.90 35.75 -14.28
C SER A 140 -0.05 35.06 -13.21
N SER A 141 1.23 35.49 -13.10
CA SER A 141 2.18 34.94 -12.13
C SER A 141 1.67 35.02 -10.66
N LYS A 142 0.93 36.10 -10.32
CA LYS A 142 0.33 36.23 -8.98
C LYS A 142 -0.74 35.18 -8.70
N VAL A 143 -1.59 34.86 -9.68
CA VAL A 143 -2.61 33.84 -9.54
C VAL A 143 -1.97 32.46 -9.43
N LYS A 144 -1.01 32.16 -10.30
CA LYS A 144 -0.23 30.90 -10.23
C LYS A 144 0.44 30.70 -8.86
N GLY A 145 1.11 31.73 -8.33
CA GLY A 145 1.81 31.66 -7.06
C GLY A 145 0.87 31.35 -5.87
N ARG A 146 -0.31 31.98 -5.84
CA ARG A 146 -1.32 31.71 -4.80
C ARG A 146 -1.93 30.33 -4.91
N LEU A 147 -2.26 29.87 -6.12
CA LEU A 147 -2.77 28.53 -6.33
C LEU A 147 -1.73 27.45 -6.02
N ARG A 148 -0.46 27.70 -6.32
CA ARG A 148 0.63 26.78 -5.93
C ARG A 148 0.69 26.53 -4.43
N ALA A 149 0.46 27.55 -3.61
CA ALA A 149 0.41 27.40 -2.16
C ALA A 149 -0.76 26.52 -1.67
N LEU A 150 -1.81 26.38 -2.49
CA LEU A 150 -3.01 25.61 -2.14
C LEU A 150 -2.99 24.17 -2.67
N ILE A 151 -1.94 23.71 -3.36
CA ILE A 151 -1.91 22.38 -3.99
C ILE A 151 -2.17 21.28 -2.96
N TRP A 152 -1.46 21.32 -1.83
CA TRP A 152 -1.64 20.31 -0.80
C TRP A 152 -3.06 20.32 -0.21
N LEU A 153 -3.65 21.46 -0.09
CA LEU A 153 -5.03 21.58 0.35
C LEU A 153 -6.02 20.97 -0.64
N SER A 154 -5.70 20.99 -1.96
CA SER A 154 -6.57 20.33 -2.96
C SER A 154 -6.55 18.81 -2.81
N VAL A 155 -5.42 18.22 -2.42
CA VAL A 155 -5.31 16.79 -2.10
C VAL A 155 -6.17 16.46 -0.89
N GLN A 156 -6.03 17.22 0.19
CA GLN A 156 -6.81 17.03 1.41
C GLN A 156 -8.31 17.26 1.21
N GLN A 157 -8.69 18.26 0.39
CA GLN A 157 -10.08 18.51 0.06
C GLN A 157 -10.70 17.37 -0.77
N TYR A 158 -9.94 16.78 -1.66
CA TYR A 158 -10.39 15.63 -2.45
C TYR A 158 -10.66 14.39 -1.58
N GLU A 159 -9.93 14.25 -0.49
CA GLU A 159 -10.10 13.14 0.46
C GLU A 159 -11.27 13.35 1.41
N ALA A 160 -11.40 14.56 1.94
CA ALA A 160 -12.43 14.90 2.91
C ALA A 160 -12.89 16.37 2.66
N ASP A 161 -14.12 16.58 2.35
CA ASP A 161 -14.71 17.89 1.97
C ASP A 161 -14.65 18.94 3.11
N ASN A 162 -13.42 19.30 3.54
CA ASN A 162 -13.14 20.01 4.78
C ASN A 162 -13.05 21.54 4.64
N TYR A 163 -12.90 22.09 3.42
CA TYR A 163 -12.60 23.50 3.25
C TYR A 163 -13.73 24.26 2.58
N SER A 164 -14.33 25.21 3.32
CA SER A 164 -15.28 26.15 2.75
C SER A 164 -14.60 27.16 1.82
N GLN A 165 -15.35 27.66 0.83
CA GLN A 165 -14.83 28.68 -0.10
C GLN A 165 -14.33 29.96 0.60
N THR A 166 -14.94 30.32 1.73
CA THR A 166 -14.52 31.45 2.55
C THR A 166 -13.14 31.21 3.13
N LYS A 167 -12.90 30.01 3.69
CA LYS A 167 -11.62 29.63 4.27
C LYS A 167 -10.52 29.53 3.21
N LEU A 168 -10.86 29.01 2.02
CA LEU A 168 -9.90 28.97 0.90
C LEU A 168 -9.53 30.38 0.42
N ALA A 169 -10.47 31.30 0.40
CA ALA A 169 -10.20 32.72 0.06
C ALA A 169 -9.25 33.36 1.09
N GLU A 170 -9.46 33.12 2.39
CA GLU A 170 -8.58 33.60 3.46
C GLU A 170 -7.16 33.05 3.31
N LEU A 171 -7.03 31.73 3.08
CA LEU A 171 -5.73 31.07 2.88
C LEU A 171 -5.00 31.57 1.63
N ALA A 172 -5.73 31.89 0.57
CA ALA A 172 -5.18 32.51 -0.63
C ALA A 172 -4.85 34.01 -0.46
N GLY A 173 -5.25 34.65 0.65
CA GLY A 173 -5.07 36.06 0.91
C GLY A 173 -5.89 36.94 -0.07
N VAL A 174 -7.13 36.55 -0.38
CA VAL A 174 -8.02 37.26 -1.28
C VAL A 174 -9.43 37.40 -0.68
N SER A 175 -10.20 38.40 -1.13
CA SER A 175 -11.58 38.52 -0.74
C SER A 175 -12.42 37.40 -1.34
N ARG A 176 -13.51 36.98 -0.66
CA ARG A 176 -14.45 35.96 -1.13
C ARG A 176 -14.97 36.24 -2.54
N TYR A 177 -15.28 37.52 -2.84
CA TYR A 177 -15.71 37.95 -4.17
C TYR A 177 -14.63 37.63 -5.24
N ASN A 178 -13.38 38.01 -4.96
CA ASN A 178 -12.27 37.79 -5.88
C ASN A 178 -11.93 36.30 -6.04
N TRP A 179 -12.07 35.50 -4.95
CA TRP A 179 -11.97 34.07 -4.99
C TRP A 179 -12.98 33.48 -6.00
N ASN A 180 -14.24 33.78 -5.84
CA ASN A 180 -15.29 33.23 -6.71
C ASN A 180 -15.12 33.65 -8.17
N LYS A 181 -14.69 34.90 -8.41
CA LYS A 181 -14.55 35.44 -9.77
C LYS A 181 -13.31 34.87 -10.49
N THR A 182 -12.20 34.69 -9.79
CA THR A 182 -10.89 34.43 -10.43
C THR A 182 -10.30 33.09 -10.08
N TYR A 183 -10.42 32.62 -8.84
CA TYR A 183 -9.68 31.44 -8.36
C TYR A 183 -10.51 30.18 -8.35
N HIS A 184 -11.80 30.26 -8.13
CA HIS A 184 -12.67 29.10 -7.92
C HIS A 184 -12.64 28.13 -9.12
N SER A 185 -12.69 28.61 -10.34
CA SER A 185 -12.62 27.76 -11.54
C SER A 185 -11.30 26.98 -11.64
N HIS A 186 -10.20 27.62 -11.28
CA HIS A 186 -8.87 26.99 -11.27
C HIS A 186 -8.71 26.00 -10.11
N TRP A 187 -9.33 26.30 -8.96
CA TRP A 187 -9.41 25.38 -7.84
C TRP A 187 -10.17 24.10 -8.21
N VAL A 188 -11.35 24.23 -8.82
CA VAL A 188 -12.11 23.07 -9.32
C VAL A 188 -11.29 22.25 -10.32
N LYS A 189 -10.49 22.92 -11.18
CA LYS A 189 -9.59 22.20 -12.08
C LYS A 189 -8.50 21.42 -11.35
N MET A 190 -7.97 21.94 -10.24
CA MET A 190 -7.01 21.20 -9.40
C MET A 190 -7.66 19.96 -8.77
N LEU A 191 -8.88 20.06 -8.26
CA LEU A 191 -9.63 18.91 -7.75
C LEU A 191 -9.88 17.85 -8.85
N TYR A 192 -10.18 18.31 -10.07
CA TYR A 192 -10.35 17.43 -11.22
C TYR A 192 -9.04 16.70 -11.57
N ILE A 193 -7.89 17.36 -11.46
CA ILE A 193 -6.58 16.71 -11.64
C ILE A 193 -6.35 15.62 -10.59
N CYS A 194 -6.75 15.87 -9.33
CA CYS A 194 -6.70 14.86 -8.27
C CYS A 194 -7.58 13.64 -8.59
N SER A 195 -8.82 13.88 -9.09
CA SER A 195 -9.73 12.81 -9.53
C SER A 195 -9.14 11.98 -10.67
N ASN A 196 -8.58 12.63 -11.67
CA ASN A 196 -7.93 11.94 -12.78
C ASN A 196 -6.70 11.13 -12.31
N LEU A 197 -5.92 11.66 -11.38
CA LEU A 197 -4.78 10.94 -10.81
C LEU A 197 -5.24 9.68 -10.09
N ASP A 198 -6.33 9.76 -9.33
CA ASP A 198 -6.91 8.62 -8.63
C ASP A 198 -7.36 7.52 -9.62
N GLU A 199 -8.21 7.89 -10.56
CA GLU A 199 -8.71 6.97 -11.58
C GLU A 199 -7.58 6.33 -12.38
N ASN A 200 -6.64 7.12 -12.87
CA ASN A 200 -5.50 6.64 -13.65
C ASN A 200 -4.61 5.70 -12.83
N SER A 201 -4.39 6.00 -11.55
CA SER A 201 -3.57 5.16 -10.66
C SER A 201 -4.20 3.78 -10.48
N LEU A 202 -5.52 3.72 -10.27
CA LEU A 202 -6.26 2.46 -10.14
C LEU A 202 -6.26 1.65 -11.44
N PHE A 203 -6.47 2.29 -12.59
CA PHE A 203 -6.42 1.59 -13.90
C PHE A 203 -5.02 1.08 -14.24
N LEU A 204 -3.98 1.88 -13.99
CA LEU A 204 -2.61 1.46 -14.21
C LEU A 204 -2.23 0.28 -13.31
N MET A 205 -2.68 0.27 -12.05
CA MET A 205 -2.49 -0.85 -11.14
C MET A 205 -3.13 -2.14 -11.70
N ARG A 206 -4.37 -2.06 -12.22
CA ARG A 206 -5.06 -3.18 -12.88
C ARG A 206 -4.27 -3.70 -14.09
N ASN A 207 -3.86 -2.79 -14.95
CA ASN A 207 -3.12 -3.13 -16.17
C ASN A 207 -1.78 -3.79 -15.85
N LYS A 208 -1.03 -3.25 -14.89
CA LYS A 208 0.23 -3.85 -14.44
C LYS A 208 0.04 -5.26 -13.87
N ARG A 209 -1.04 -5.49 -13.13
CA ARG A 209 -1.37 -6.83 -12.64
C ARG A 209 -1.67 -7.80 -13.79
N GLN A 210 -2.40 -7.36 -14.82
CA GLN A 210 -2.70 -8.19 -15.98
C GLN A 210 -1.43 -8.53 -16.78
N GLU A 211 -0.55 -7.55 -17.02
CA GLU A 211 0.75 -7.76 -17.66
C GLU A 211 1.62 -8.79 -16.92
N GLN A 212 1.60 -8.74 -15.58
CA GLN A 212 2.36 -9.70 -14.75
C GLN A 212 1.78 -11.10 -14.80
N LYS A 213 0.45 -11.25 -14.91
CA LYS A 213 -0.19 -12.55 -15.05
C LYS A 213 0.15 -13.20 -16.39
N SER A 214 0.02 -12.46 -17.48
CA SER A 214 0.33 -12.98 -18.81
C SER A 214 1.80 -13.38 -18.98
N LYS A 215 2.74 -12.73 -18.29
CA LYS A 215 4.16 -13.11 -18.27
C LYS A 215 4.45 -14.40 -17.50
N ASN A 216 3.61 -14.77 -16.55
CA ASN A 216 3.80 -15.98 -15.74
C ASN A 216 3.12 -17.22 -16.37
N GLU A 217 2.31 -17.01 -17.41
CA GLU A 217 1.61 -18.08 -18.15
C GLU A 217 2.37 -18.53 -19.42
N LEU A 218 3.46 -17.84 -19.74
CA LEU A 218 4.42 -18.18 -20.83
C LEU A 218 5.64 -18.93 -20.28
#